data_a839b69a9afee995ac526a335a7eb0e7
#
_entry.id   a839b69a9afee995ac526a335a7eb0e7
#
_cell.length_a   1.000
_cell.length_b   1.000
_cell.length_c   1.000
_cell.angle_alpha   90.00
_cell.angle_beta   90.00
_cell.angle_gamma   90.00
#
_symmetry.space_group_name_H-M   'P 1'
#
loop_
_entity.id
_entity.type
_entity.pdbx_description
1 polymer ?
#
loop_
_entity_poly.entity_id
_entity_poly.type
_entity_poly.pdbx_seq_one_letter_code
_entity_poly.pdbx_strand_id
1 'polypeptide(L)'
;MAQTSISEYFYGEESEQFSYFRIPRLLVRSKKFKTLSTDAKLLYGLMLDRMGLSAKHGWYDELGRVYIYYTLDEIQTDLMCGHNKAVRLLAELDTGKNGFGLIERVKQGQGRPAKIYVKKFTTTEVPEVPPSAPISDFPDSEMQTSQKQ
;
A
#
# COMPACT_ATOMS: atom_id res chain seq x y z
N MET A 1 -1.54 35.42 23.72
CA MET A 1 -1.82 34.42 23.63
C MET A 1 -0.94 33.60 24.00
N ALA A 2 -1.29 32.98 24.54
CA ALA A 2 -0.43 32.24 24.95
C ALA A 2 -0.05 31.35 23.98
N GLN A 3 0.97 31.30 23.82
CA GLN A 3 1.42 30.56 22.97
C GLN A 3 1.49 29.34 23.52
N THR A 4 0.85 28.53 23.21
CA THR A 4 0.93 27.33 23.64
C THR A 4 2.14 26.75 23.28
N SER A 5 2.78 26.18 24.15
CA SER A 5 3.96 25.56 23.82
C SER A 5 3.62 24.34 23.12
N ILE A 6 4.20 24.11 22.01
CA ILE A 6 3.98 22.93 21.27
C ILE A 6 5.07 21.97 21.57
N SER A 7 4.75 20.85 22.11
CA SER A 7 5.76 19.89 22.44
C SER A 7 6.22 19.19 21.19
N GLU A 8 7.49 18.95 21.07
CA GLU A 8 8.06 18.22 19.97
C GLU A 8 8.01 16.73 20.17
N TYR A 9 7.60 16.29 21.32
CA TYR A 9 7.66 14.86 21.61
C TYR A 9 6.26 14.28 21.79
N PHE A 10 6.14 12.98 21.54
CA PHE A 10 4.89 12.30 21.82
C PHE A 10 4.90 11.83 23.26
N TYR A 11 3.81 12.02 23.96
CA TYR A 11 3.66 11.55 25.31
C TYR A 11 2.51 10.58 25.38
N GLY A 12 2.73 9.45 26.00
CA GLY A 12 1.63 8.54 26.23
C GLY A 12 1.05 8.04 24.94
N GLU A 13 -0.24 8.18 24.79
CA GLU A 13 -0.90 7.63 23.64
C GLU A 13 -1.16 8.65 22.56
N GLU A 14 -0.46 9.76 22.60
CA GLU A 14 -0.72 10.79 21.63
C GLU A 14 -0.46 10.33 20.20
N SER A 15 0.42 9.36 20.02
CA SER A 15 0.74 8.93 18.67
C SER A 15 -0.45 8.27 18.01
N GLU A 16 -1.46 7.90 18.76
CA GLU A 16 -2.61 7.24 18.18
C GLU A 16 -3.65 8.22 17.71
N GLN A 17 -3.40 9.51 17.87
CA GLN A 17 -4.39 10.49 17.47
C GLN A 17 -4.30 10.89 16.02
N PHE A 18 -3.34 10.37 15.28
CA PHE A 18 -3.12 10.78 13.92
C PHE A 18 -3.59 9.72 12.93
N SER A 19 -3.85 10.15 11.73
CA SER A 19 -4.20 9.22 10.67
C SER A 19 -2.95 8.74 9.98
N TYR A 20 -2.94 7.52 9.55
CA TYR A 20 -1.77 6.92 8.94
C TYR A 20 -2.15 6.12 7.73
N PHE A 21 -1.25 6.05 6.77
CA PHE A 21 -1.36 5.04 5.74
C PHE A 21 -0.59 3.83 6.24
N ARG A 22 -1.01 2.66 5.84
CA ARG A 22 -0.36 1.44 6.26
C ARG A 22 0.41 0.84 5.10
N ILE A 23 1.64 0.49 5.33
CA ILE A 23 2.47 -0.15 4.34
C ILE A 23 2.82 -1.52 4.85
N PRO A 24 2.53 -2.57 4.08
CA PRO A 24 2.82 -3.92 4.55
C PRO A 24 4.30 -4.11 4.84
N ARG A 25 4.60 -4.71 5.95
CA ARG A 25 5.99 -4.96 6.32
C ARG A 25 6.70 -5.78 5.27
N LEU A 26 6.00 -6.71 4.63
CA LEU A 26 6.61 -7.54 3.62
C LEU A 26 7.18 -6.74 2.48
N LEU A 27 6.54 -5.66 2.08
CA LEU A 27 7.07 -4.85 0.99
C LEU A 27 8.40 -4.23 1.35
N VAL A 28 8.60 -3.95 2.62
CA VAL A 28 9.81 -3.30 3.07
C VAL A 28 10.91 -4.31 3.36
N ARG A 29 10.54 -5.45 3.93
CA ARG A 29 11.53 -6.38 4.45
C ARG A 29 11.81 -7.62 3.62
N SER A 30 10.89 -8.02 2.76
CA SER A 30 11.10 -9.23 2.00
C SER A 30 12.03 -9.00 0.82
N LYS A 31 12.93 -9.94 0.61
CA LYS A 31 13.84 -9.84 -0.51
C LYS A 31 13.10 -9.90 -1.84
N LYS A 32 11.88 -10.44 -1.83
CA LYS A 32 11.09 -10.52 -3.03
C LYS A 32 10.84 -9.13 -3.61
N PHE A 33 10.75 -8.11 -2.76
CA PHE A 33 10.47 -6.76 -3.20
C PHE A 33 11.70 -5.86 -3.15
N LYS A 34 12.88 -6.47 -3.18
CA LYS A 34 14.10 -5.70 -3.06
C LYS A 34 14.26 -4.64 -4.13
N THR A 35 13.84 -4.93 -5.34
CA THR A 35 14.00 -3.95 -6.42
C THR A 35 12.79 -3.08 -6.65
N LEU A 36 11.74 -3.28 -5.87
CA LEU A 36 10.59 -2.39 -5.97
C LEU A 36 10.97 -1.07 -5.30
N SER A 37 10.75 0.04 -5.96
CA SER A 37 11.20 1.31 -5.41
C SER A 37 10.42 1.68 -4.14
N THR A 38 11.05 2.46 -3.31
CA THR A 38 10.43 2.92 -2.08
C THR A 38 9.15 3.72 -2.38
N ASP A 39 9.19 4.54 -3.42
CA ASP A 39 8.02 5.32 -3.76
C ASP A 39 6.87 4.43 -4.24
N ALA A 40 7.19 3.33 -4.93
CA ALA A 40 6.13 2.42 -5.35
C ALA A 40 5.52 1.72 -4.14
N LYS A 41 6.34 1.39 -3.13
CA LYS A 41 5.81 0.80 -1.92
C LYS A 41 4.87 1.77 -1.21
N LEU A 42 5.24 3.04 -1.20
CA LEU A 42 4.38 4.05 -0.61
C LEU A 42 3.07 4.15 -1.39
N LEU A 43 3.15 4.19 -2.70
CA LEU A 43 1.94 4.28 -3.53
C LEU A 43 1.02 3.08 -3.27
N TYR A 44 1.59 1.91 -3.12
CA TYR A 44 0.78 0.73 -2.82
C TYR A 44 0.04 0.92 -1.48
N GLY A 45 0.69 1.50 -0.50
CA GLY A 45 0.03 1.79 0.78
C GLY A 45 -1.14 2.76 0.62
N LEU A 46 -0.96 3.77 -0.22
CA LEU A 46 -2.06 4.70 -0.48
C LEU A 46 -3.20 3.99 -1.21
N MET A 47 -2.88 3.06 -2.08
CA MET A 47 -3.91 2.31 -2.78
C MET A 47 -4.67 1.38 -1.85
N LEU A 48 -3.99 0.78 -0.88
CA LEU A 48 -4.68 -0.05 0.10
C LEU A 48 -5.69 0.78 0.89
N ASP A 49 -5.32 2.02 1.19
CA ASP A 49 -6.22 2.90 1.92
C ASP A 49 -7.46 3.21 1.07
N ARG A 50 -7.26 3.51 -0.20
CA ARG A 50 -8.39 3.74 -1.10
C ARG A 50 -9.26 2.52 -1.24
N MET A 51 -8.64 1.35 -1.28
CA MET A 51 -9.38 0.11 -1.41
C MET A 51 -10.31 -0.08 -0.22
N GLY A 52 -9.85 0.26 0.98
CA GLY A 52 -10.70 0.16 2.14
C GLY A 52 -11.92 1.05 2.04
N LEU A 53 -11.74 2.25 1.50
CA LEU A 53 -12.87 3.15 1.33
C LEU A 53 -13.80 2.66 0.23
N SER A 54 -13.26 2.13 -0.86
CA SER A 54 -14.09 1.59 -1.93
C SER A 54 -14.94 0.44 -1.44
N ALA A 55 -14.37 -0.41 -0.62
CA ALA A 55 -15.12 -1.54 -0.10
C ALA A 55 -16.29 -1.06 0.74
N LYS A 56 -16.09 -0.01 1.52
CA LYS A 56 -17.17 0.52 2.32
C LYS A 56 -18.27 1.12 1.47
N HIS A 57 -17.94 1.60 0.29
CA HIS A 57 -18.93 2.19 -0.59
C HIS A 57 -19.54 1.18 -1.56
N GLY A 58 -19.14 -0.08 -1.46
CA GLY A 58 -19.75 -1.10 -2.31
C GLY A 58 -19.21 -1.16 -3.71
N TRP A 59 -18.00 -0.69 -3.94
CA TRP A 59 -17.44 -0.71 -5.29
C TRP A 59 -16.79 -2.07 -5.56
N TYR A 60 -17.63 -3.02 -5.94
CA TYR A 60 -17.22 -4.37 -6.27
C TYR A 60 -17.59 -4.69 -7.69
N ASP A 61 -16.85 -5.56 -8.33
CA ASP A 61 -17.24 -6.01 -9.66
C ASP A 61 -18.15 -7.24 -9.51
N GLU A 62 -18.48 -7.88 -10.61
CA GLU A 62 -19.40 -9.01 -10.59
C GLU A 62 -18.87 -10.19 -9.83
N LEU A 63 -17.57 -10.28 -9.70
CA LEU A 63 -16.96 -11.37 -8.95
C LEU A 63 -16.71 -11.02 -7.49
N GLY A 64 -17.16 -9.85 -7.09
CA GLY A 64 -16.96 -9.42 -5.71
C GLY A 64 -15.61 -8.81 -5.44
N ARG A 65 -14.83 -8.52 -6.47
CA ARG A 65 -13.50 -7.95 -6.26
C ARG A 65 -13.60 -6.43 -6.15
N VAL A 66 -12.93 -5.89 -5.15
CA VAL A 66 -12.94 -4.46 -4.90
C VAL A 66 -12.04 -3.76 -5.90
N TYR A 67 -12.46 -2.65 -6.45
CA TYR A 67 -11.61 -1.86 -7.33
C TYR A 67 -11.56 -0.42 -6.85
N ILE A 68 -10.56 0.31 -7.30
CA ILE A 68 -10.43 1.72 -6.97
C ILE A 68 -10.21 2.50 -8.24
N TYR A 69 -10.39 3.80 -8.16
CA TYR A 69 -9.98 4.71 -9.20
C TYR A 69 -8.89 5.59 -8.60
N TYR A 70 -7.84 5.80 -9.36
CA TYR A 70 -6.74 6.63 -8.84
C TYR A 70 -6.06 7.19 -10.09
N THR A 71 -6.34 8.43 -10.41
CA THR A 71 -5.84 9.02 -11.63
C THR A 71 -4.39 9.43 -11.49
N LEU A 72 -3.72 9.62 -12.61
CA LEU A 72 -2.35 10.10 -12.59
C LEU A 72 -2.27 11.47 -11.91
N ASP A 73 -3.24 12.32 -12.12
CA ASP A 73 -3.23 13.62 -11.48
C ASP A 73 -3.31 13.48 -9.96
N GLU A 74 -4.13 12.58 -9.50
CA GLU A 74 -4.25 12.37 -8.06
C GLU A 74 -2.96 11.80 -7.48
N ILE A 75 -2.33 10.90 -8.19
CA ILE A 75 -1.08 10.31 -7.72
C ILE A 75 -0.01 11.39 -7.66
N GLN A 76 0.07 12.23 -8.69
CA GLN A 76 1.05 13.30 -8.68
C GLN A 76 0.84 14.24 -7.51
N THR A 77 -0.39 14.55 -7.21
CA THR A 77 -0.70 15.41 -6.08
C THR A 77 -0.33 14.75 -4.76
N ASP A 78 -0.72 13.52 -4.59
CA ASP A 78 -0.50 12.83 -3.32
C ASP A 78 0.98 12.56 -3.04
N LEU A 79 1.73 12.22 -4.08
CA LEU A 79 3.14 11.92 -3.90
C LEU A 79 4.04 13.10 -4.20
N MET A 80 3.45 14.22 -4.58
CA MET A 80 4.21 15.42 -4.89
C MET A 80 5.28 15.13 -5.91
N CYS A 81 4.89 14.49 -7.00
CA CYS A 81 5.85 14.13 -8.04
C CYS A 81 5.31 14.53 -9.40
N GLY A 82 6.15 14.39 -10.41
CA GLY A 82 5.74 14.72 -11.76
C GLY A 82 5.07 13.57 -12.47
N HIS A 83 4.64 13.87 -13.69
CA HIS A 83 3.88 12.89 -14.48
C HIS A 83 4.71 11.65 -14.80
N ASN A 84 5.92 11.83 -15.25
CA ASN A 84 6.73 10.67 -15.65
C ASN A 84 7.01 9.74 -14.50
N LYS A 85 7.22 10.29 -13.32
CA LYS A 85 7.46 9.46 -12.17
C LYS A 85 6.20 8.70 -11.80
N ALA A 86 5.04 9.34 -11.86
CA ALA A 86 3.79 8.67 -11.54
C ALA A 86 3.53 7.52 -12.50
N VAL A 87 3.80 7.73 -13.78
CA VAL A 87 3.63 6.67 -14.78
C VAL A 87 4.57 5.51 -14.46
N ARG A 88 5.81 5.82 -14.12
CA ARG A 88 6.78 4.77 -13.82
C ARG A 88 6.39 3.98 -12.58
N LEU A 89 5.89 4.66 -11.57
CA LEU A 89 5.50 3.96 -10.34
C LEU A 89 4.33 3.03 -10.58
N LEU A 90 3.36 3.47 -11.38
CA LEU A 90 2.25 2.59 -11.72
C LEU A 90 2.75 1.36 -12.47
N ALA A 91 3.67 1.56 -13.38
CA ALA A 91 4.20 0.44 -14.15
C ALA A 91 4.96 -0.55 -13.26
N GLU A 92 5.66 -0.04 -12.25
CA GLU A 92 6.35 -0.94 -11.33
C GLU A 92 5.38 -1.85 -10.59
N LEU A 93 4.20 -1.33 -10.26
CA LEU A 93 3.24 -2.11 -9.49
C LEU A 93 2.37 -3.01 -10.37
N ASP A 94 2.23 -2.67 -11.62
CA ASP A 94 1.25 -3.33 -12.49
C ASP A 94 1.69 -4.72 -12.94
N THR A 95 0.82 -5.39 -13.65
CA THR A 95 1.05 -6.74 -14.11
C THR A 95 1.90 -6.83 -15.35
N GLY A 96 2.40 -5.76 -15.86
CA GLY A 96 3.19 -5.81 -17.08
C GLY A 96 4.48 -6.57 -16.92
N LYS A 97 5.24 -6.63 -18.03
CA LYS A 97 6.41 -7.43 -18.08
C LYS A 97 7.42 -7.14 -16.99
N ASN A 98 7.60 -5.89 -16.66
CA ASN A 98 8.56 -5.54 -15.64
C ASN A 98 7.92 -5.13 -14.33
N GLY A 99 6.64 -5.42 -14.17
CA GLY A 99 5.93 -5.02 -12.96
C GLY A 99 5.90 -6.13 -11.96
N PHE A 100 5.56 -5.77 -10.74
CA PHE A 100 5.50 -6.76 -9.67
C PHE A 100 4.14 -7.43 -9.54
N GLY A 101 3.14 -6.98 -10.32
CA GLY A 101 1.83 -7.60 -10.24
C GLY A 101 1.06 -7.33 -8.98
N LEU A 102 1.36 -6.21 -8.33
CA LEU A 102 0.66 -5.85 -7.10
C LEU A 102 -0.63 -5.08 -7.38
N ILE A 103 -0.82 -4.63 -8.60
CA ILE A 103 -2.09 -4.06 -9.02
C ILE A 103 -2.36 -4.54 -10.42
N GLU A 104 -3.61 -4.41 -10.84
CA GLU A 104 -3.97 -4.71 -12.22
C GLU A 104 -4.89 -3.58 -12.67
N ARG A 105 -4.55 -2.93 -13.76
CA ARG A 105 -5.37 -1.86 -14.29
C ARG A 105 -6.18 -2.37 -15.47
N VAL A 106 -7.47 -2.09 -15.46
CA VAL A 106 -8.36 -2.55 -16.51
C VAL A 106 -9.02 -1.33 -17.15
N LYS A 107 -8.75 -1.13 -18.42
CA LYS A 107 -9.32 0.01 -19.10
C LYS A 107 -10.78 -0.20 -19.35
N GLN A 108 -11.55 0.85 -19.26
CA GLN A 108 -12.98 0.76 -19.48
C GLN A 108 -13.43 1.45 -20.76
N GLY A 109 -12.52 1.91 -21.55
CA GLY A 109 -12.88 2.57 -22.79
C GLY A 109 -12.40 4.00 -22.78
N GLN A 110 -12.49 4.64 -23.95
CA GLN A 110 -11.98 5.96 -24.09
C GLN A 110 -12.75 6.94 -23.24
N GLY A 111 -12.05 7.82 -22.61
CA GLY A 111 -12.67 8.83 -21.76
C GLY A 111 -13.10 8.35 -20.40
N ARG A 112 -12.87 7.10 -20.07
CA ARG A 112 -13.25 6.58 -18.76
C ARG A 112 -12.01 6.17 -17.99
N PRO A 113 -11.98 6.40 -16.70
CA PRO A 113 -10.81 6.01 -15.92
C PRO A 113 -10.68 4.50 -15.86
N ALA A 114 -9.49 4.03 -15.71
CA ALA A 114 -9.25 2.61 -15.56
C ALA A 114 -9.64 2.17 -14.16
N LYS A 115 -10.18 0.98 -14.07
CA LYS A 115 -10.37 0.39 -12.75
C LYS A 115 -9.04 -0.19 -12.32
N ILE A 116 -8.70 -0.04 -11.07
CA ILE A 116 -7.48 -0.61 -10.53
C ILE A 116 -7.83 -1.60 -9.45
N TYR A 117 -7.38 -2.83 -9.64
CA TYR A 117 -7.56 -3.85 -8.61
C TYR A 117 -6.25 -3.93 -7.83
N VAL A 118 -6.32 -3.75 -6.53
CA VAL A 118 -5.14 -3.85 -5.69
C VAL A 118 -5.01 -5.32 -5.31
N LYS A 119 -3.90 -5.92 -5.65
CA LYS A 119 -3.73 -7.36 -5.46
C LYS A 119 -2.95 -7.63 -4.19
N LYS A 120 -3.03 -8.85 -3.74
CA LYS A 120 -2.37 -9.20 -2.49
C LYS A 120 -0.88 -9.29 -2.67
N PHE A 121 -0.18 -8.81 -1.69
CA PHE A 121 1.27 -8.84 -1.69
C PHE A 121 1.81 -10.16 -1.19
N THR A 122 0.91 -11.02 -0.71
CA THR A 122 1.34 -12.29 -0.18
C THR A 122 1.05 -13.44 -1.12
N THR A 123 0.88 -13.15 -2.38
CA THR A 123 0.44 -14.18 -3.20
C THR A 123 1.37 -15.21 -3.39
N THR A 124 0.93 -16.02 -3.94
CA THR A 124 1.55 -16.92 -4.58
C THR A 124 2.46 -17.80 -4.04
N GLU A 125 3.53 -17.61 -4.16
CA GLU A 125 4.42 -18.58 -3.82
C GLU A 125 4.41 -18.75 -2.44
N VAL A 126 3.52 -18.32 -1.78
CA VAL A 126 3.58 -18.45 -0.46
C VAL A 126 3.16 -19.74 -0.08
N PRO A 127 3.81 -20.39 0.57
CA PRO A 127 3.59 -21.66 0.92
C PRO A 127 2.59 -21.60 1.91
N GLU A 128 2.15 -22.49 2.40
CA GLU A 128 1.28 -22.50 3.22
C GLU A 128 1.61 -22.11 4.48
N VAL A 129 1.48 -21.02 4.82
CA VAL A 129 1.57 -20.58 6.16
C VAL A 129 0.32 -21.01 6.82
N PRO A 130 0.36 -21.68 7.88
CA PRO A 130 -0.85 -22.09 8.54
C PRO A 130 -1.66 -20.93 8.99
N PRO A 131 -2.92 -20.98 8.88
CA PRO A 131 -3.74 -19.85 9.27
C PRO A 131 -3.54 -19.48 10.71
N SER A 132 -3.15 -20.39 11.53
CA SER A 132 -2.95 -20.03 12.91
C SER A 132 -1.61 -19.44 13.16
N ALA A 133 -0.79 -19.30 12.16
CA ALA A 133 0.54 -18.76 12.39
C ALA A 133 0.43 -17.34 12.82
N PRO A 134 1.20 -16.97 13.78
CA PRO A 134 1.15 -15.62 14.24
C PRO A 134 1.71 -14.76 13.20
N ILE A 135 1.19 -13.70 13.10
CA ILE A 135 1.66 -12.85 12.22
C ILE A 135 2.72 -12.12 12.65
N SER A 136 2.89 -12.09 13.67
CA SER A 136 3.92 -11.33 14.14
C SER A 136 5.21 -11.76 13.82
N ASP A 137 5.20 -11.96 13.69
CA ASP A 137 6.09 -12.05 13.53
C ASP A 137 6.61 -12.11 12.86
N PHE A 138 6.59 -12.20 12.75
CA PHE A 138 7.00 -12.25 12.18
C PHE A 138 7.81 -12.25 12.37
N PRO A 139 8.37 -12.21 12.72
CA PRO A 139 8.93 -12.24 13.20
C PRO A 139 9.46 -11.74 13.66
N ASP A 140 9.51 -11.38 13.98
CA ASP A 140 9.80 -10.63 14.48
C ASP A 140 10.01 -10.42 15.08
N SER A 141 10.16 -10.80 15.16
CA SER A 141 10.42 -10.37 15.58
C SER A 141 10.83 -10.27 15.91
N GLU A 142 11.01 -10.50 15.86
CA GLU A 142 11.44 -10.03 15.99
C GLU A 142 11.52 -9.58 16.38
N MET A 143 11.63 -9.76 16.74
CA MET A 143 11.78 -9.08 16.95
C MET A 143 11.82 -8.97 17.62
N GLN A 144 12.02 -9.36 18.02
CA GLN A 144 12.26 -9.04 18.36
C GLN A 144 12.65 -9.09 18.55
N THR A 145 12.97 -9.65 18.57
CA THR A 145 13.52 -9.33 18.62
C THR A 145 13.95 -9.32 18.82
N SER A 146 14.13 -9.74 18.79
CA SER A 146 14.66 -9.31 18.81
C SER A 146 14.84 -9.38 19.36
N GLN A 147 14.81 -9.71 19.65
CA GLN A 147 15.01 -9.58 19.86
C GLN A 147 15.29 -9.90 20.11
N LYS A 148 15.45 -10.21 20.41
CA LYS A 148 15.75 -10.36 20.36
C LYS A 148 16.09 -10.38 20.11
N GLN A 149 16.03 -10.76 20.13
CA GLN A 149 16.35 -10.65 19.62
C GLN A 149 16.63 -10.53 19.55
#